data_75d16cb2fe9dda984615ce526b6f81c8
#
_entry.id   75d16cb2fe9dda984615ce526b6f81c8
#
_cell.length_a   1.000
_cell.length_b   1.000
_cell.length_c   1.000
_cell.angle_alpha   90.00
_cell.angle_beta   90.00
_cell.angle_gamma   90.00
#
_symmetry.space_group_name_H-M   'P 1'
#
loop_
_entity.id
_entity.type
_entity.pdbx_description
1 polymer ?
#
loop_
_entity_poly.entity_id
_entity_poly.type
_entity_poly.pdbx_seq_one_letter_code
_entity_poly.pdbx_strand_id
1 'polypeptide(L)'
;MKKNFIYALIACFTLSLAACSTDPEDATSKHVYGENENPYLKTNADAVVSTKAEFPISRLEAKTVKLTDYAEKFHTYLGMTVDETLAALSNGSVVFYPINISKNCWNRTAPTKGTNGWYYNTAGGVCDAASGIASIELDATKELVLNVLETASVGTIMSINVGFAINNGADFDDYIRFSFDVTVTDPSKIVISGTLAAGDYAGFSINFADYADAIEPCIGLSVDEFSKQVKNSGDARGDSSITPTIAMYPVKEDGTWDETSEYTANGLGYWFDGKSNVSSYGDNCVYFIESGEGSVFVGRYVNIASGTTIKAHFVYAMIEDHSRYVEFIVSGTME
;
A
#
# COMPACT_ATOMS: atom_id res chain seq x y z
N MET A 1 1.99 48.57 -43.26
CA MET A 1 2.06 47.47 -42.27
C MET A 1 1.20 46.23 -42.58
N LYS A 2 0.02 46.31 -43.16
CA LYS A 2 -0.83 45.12 -43.44
C LYS A 2 -0.30 44.15 -44.50
N LYS A 3 0.44 44.61 -45.51
CA LYS A 3 0.98 43.73 -46.57
C LYS A 3 2.14 42.85 -46.13
N ASN A 4 2.99 43.35 -45.24
CA ASN A 4 4.16 42.58 -44.76
C ASN A 4 3.74 41.46 -43.79
N PHE A 5 2.58 41.60 -43.12
CA PHE A 5 2.05 40.56 -42.23
C PHE A 5 1.52 39.35 -42.99
N ILE A 6 0.92 39.58 -44.16
CA ILE A 6 0.37 38.52 -45.03
C ILE A 6 1.52 37.67 -45.62
N TYR A 7 2.62 38.29 -46.03
CA TYR A 7 3.80 37.56 -46.52
C TYR A 7 4.53 36.75 -45.45
N ALA A 8 4.57 37.27 -44.20
CA ALA A 8 5.11 36.52 -43.05
C ALA A 8 4.26 35.30 -42.72
N LEU A 9 2.92 35.43 -42.82
CA LEU A 9 1.98 34.31 -42.56
C LEU A 9 2.09 33.23 -43.66
N ILE A 10 2.21 33.64 -44.92
CA ILE A 10 2.39 32.70 -46.04
C ILE A 10 3.74 32.00 -45.94
N ALA A 11 4.81 32.69 -45.53
CA ALA A 11 6.12 32.08 -45.36
C ALA A 11 6.15 31.07 -44.20
N CYS A 12 5.43 31.32 -43.11
CA CYS A 12 5.28 30.35 -42.01
C CYS A 12 4.45 29.12 -42.42
N PHE A 13 3.42 29.30 -43.28
CA PHE A 13 2.64 28.17 -43.77
C PHE A 13 3.40 27.30 -44.77
N THR A 14 4.27 27.89 -45.58
CA THR A 14 5.08 27.15 -46.58
C THR A 14 6.26 26.42 -45.91
N LEU A 15 6.79 26.92 -44.79
CA LEU A 15 7.81 26.23 -44.00
C LEU A 15 7.26 25.04 -43.18
N SER A 16 6.00 25.08 -42.79
CA SER A 16 5.35 23.96 -42.11
C SER A 16 4.93 22.81 -43.04
N LEU A 17 4.78 23.10 -44.33
CA LEU A 17 4.47 22.08 -45.36
C LEU A 17 5.72 21.41 -45.91
N ALA A 18 6.91 22.00 -45.77
CA ALA A 18 8.16 21.39 -46.25
C ALA A 18 8.76 20.38 -45.25
N ALA A 19 8.15 20.22 -44.06
CA ALA A 19 8.55 19.21 -43.06
C ALA A 19 7.71 17.92 -43.10
N CYS A 20 6.67 17.84 -43.98
CA CYS A 20 6.00 16.58 -44.25
C CYS A 20 6.66 15.95 -45.49
N SER A 21 7.26 14.80 -45.31
CA SER A 21 7.60 13.91 -46.43
C SER A 21 6.39 13.81 -47.37
N THR A 22 6.56 14.15 -48.63
CA THR A 22 5.50 14.11 -49.65
C THR A 22 5.40 12.73 -50.30
N ASP A 23 6.08 11.74 -49.77
CA ASP A 23 5.99 10.38 -50.26
C ASP A 23 4.81 9.66 -49.57
N PRO A 24 3.73 9.32 -50.33
CA PRO A 24 2.59 8.62 -49.80
C PRO A 24 2.94 7.22 -49.22
N GLU A 25 4.05 6.63 -49.67
CA GLU A 25 4.53 5.33 -49.19
C GLU A 25 5.12 5.46 -47.75
N ASP A 26 5.75 6.58 -47.41
CA ASP A 26 6.26 6.83 -46.05
C ASP A 26 5.14 7.01 -44.99
N ALA A 27 3.98 7.52 -45.42
CA ALA A 27 2.83 7.71 -44.56
C ALA A 27 2.09 6.40 -44.19
N THR A 28 2.38 5.31 -44.95
CA THR A 28 1.74 3.99 -44.77
C THR A 28 2.70 2.93 -44.21
N SER A 29 4.01 3.20 -44.23
CA SER A 29 5.00 2.27 -43.68
C SER A 29 4.92 2.26 -42.14
N LYS A 30 4.69 1.09 -41.55
CA LYS A 30 4.80 0.92 -40.09
C LYS A 30 6.24 1.20 -39.67
N HIS A 31 6.41 2.01 -38.63
CA HIS A 31 7.73 2.21 -38.04
C HIS A 31 8.29 0.87 -37.53
N VAL A 32 9.50 0.54 -37.93
CA VAL A 32 10.22 -0.64 -37.44
C VAL A 32 11.16 -0.20 -36.34
N TYR A 33 10.86 -0.60 -35.10
CA TYR A 33 11.64 -0.24 -33.93
C TYR A 33 13.02 -0.91 -33.95
N GLY A 34 14.08 -0.12 -33.85
CA GLY A 34 15.46 -0.60 -33.65
C GLY A 34 15.64 -1.30 -32.31
N GLU A 35 16.74 -2.05 -32.11
CA GLU A 35 16.99 -2.82 -30.85
C GLU A 35 16.98 -1.98 -29.57
N ASN A 36 17.39 -0.70 -29.67
CA ASN A 36 17.46 0.24 -28.56
C ASN A 36 16.23 1.15 -28.46
N GLU A 37 15.19 0.92 -29.23
CA GLU A 37 13.96 1.68 -29.19
C GLU A 37 12.88 0.92 -28.41
N ASN A 38 12.09 1.66 -27.65
CA ASN A 38 10.96 1.13 -26.91
C ASN A 38 9.67 1.29 -27.72
N PRO A 39 9.02 0.19 -28.15
CA PRO A 39 7.79 0.26 -28.91
C PRO A 39 6.68 0.99 -28.17
N TYR A 40 5.86 1.71 -28.94
CA TYR A 40 4.68 2.38 -28.42
C TYR A 40 3.68 1.35 -27.84
N LEU A 41 3.04 1.71 -26.74
CA LEU A 41 1.97 0.91 -26.15
C LEU A 41 0.62 1.35 -26.72
N LYS A 42 0.02 0.54 -27.54
CA LYS A 42 -1.34 0.75 -28.02
C LYS A 42 -2.34 0.62 -26.86
N THR A 43 -3.20 1.61 -26.69
CA THR A 43 -4.19 1.57 -25.61
C THR A 43 -5.27 0.53 -25.88
N ASN A 44 -5.41 -0.43 -24.98
CA ASN A 44 -6.48 -1.42 -24.95
C ASN A 44 -6.84 -1.72 -23.49
N ALA A 45 -7.93 -1.13 -23.01
CA ALA A 45 -8.36 -1.29 -21.62
C ALA A 45 -8.78 -2.73 -21.30
N ASP A 46 -9.36 -3.43 -22.26
CA ASP A 46 -9.87 -4.79 -22.08
C ASP A 46 -8.75 -5.83 -21.96
N ALA A 47 -7.56 -5.52 -22.51
CA ALA A 47 -6.37 -6.36 -22.42
C ALA A 47 -5.63 -6.19 -21.07
N VAL A 48 -6.18 -5.43 -20.13
CA VAL A 48 -5.55 -5.17 -18.83
C VAL A 48 -6.15 -6.08 -17.76
N VAL A 49 -5.26 -6.65 -16.94
CA VAL A 49 -5.57 -7.30 -15.66
C VAL A 49 -5.07 -6.39 -14.56
N SER A 50 -5.97 -5.83 -13.77
CA SER A 50 -5.61 -4.96 -12.65
C SER A 50 -5.75 -5.70 -11.33
N THR A 51 -4.73 -5.62 -10.50
CA THR A 51 -4.67 -6.27 -9.18
C THR A 51 -4.20 -5.25 -8.14
N LYS A 52 -4.94 -5.14 -7.04
CA LYS A 52 -4.47 -4.42 -5.85
C LYS A 52 -3.59 -5.35 -5.01
N ALA A 53 -2.45 -4.86 -4.57
CA ALA A 53 -1.49 -5.62 -3.79
C ALA A 53 -1.02 -4.80 -2.58
N GLU A 54 -1.55 -5.15 -1.42
CA GLU A 54 -1.17 -4.53 -0.15
C GLU A 54 -0.10 -5.38 0.52
N PHE A 55 0.97 -4.74 0.98
CA PHE A 55 2.10 -5.36 1.66
C PHE A 55 2.26 -4.75 3.05
N PRO A 56 1.87 -5.48 4.10
CA PRO A 56 2.18 -5.10 5.47
C PRO A 56 3.70 -5.09 5.67
N ILE A 57 4.27 -3.98 6.17
CA ILE A 57 5.72 -3.86 6.38
C ILE A 57 6.25 -4.90 7.38
N SER A 58 5.41 -5.33 8.32
CA SER A 58 5.74 -6.37 9.30
C SER A 58 5.80 -7.79 8.69
N ARG A 59 5.25 -7.98 7.47
CA ARG A 59 5.15 -9.29 6.81
C ARG A 59 5.15 -9.11 5.29
N LEU A 60 6.34 -8.93 4.72
CA LEU A 60 6.54 -8.73 3.28
C LEU A 60 6.52 -10.07 2.52
N GLU A 61 5.38 -10.75 2.50
CA GLU A 61 5.22 -11.98 1.75
C GLU A 61 4.94 -11.71 0.27
N ALA A 62 5.52 -12.53 -0.59
CA ALA A 62 5.28 -12.46 -2.02
C ALA A 62 3.79 -12.62 -2.37
N LYS A 63 3.31 -11.81 -3.30
CA LYS A 63 1.99 -11.96 -3.92
C LYS A 63 2.14 -12.62 -5.28
N THR A 64 1.32 -13.63 -5.55
CA THR A 64 1.37 -14.35 -6.82
C THR A 64 0.09 -14.18 -7.61
N VAL A 65 0.24 -14.11 -8.93
CA VAL A 65 -0.87 -14.11 -9.89
C VAL A 65 -0.65 -15.27 -10.85
N LYS A 66 -1.54 -16.25 -10.78
CA LYS A 66 -1.53 -17.41 -11.69
C LYS A 66 -2.01 -16.99 -13.08
N LEU A 67 -1.17 -17.17 -14.09
CA LEU A 67 -1.53 -16.82 -15.47
C LEU A 67 -2.71 -17.65 -15.97
N THR A 68 -2.86 -18.88 -15.49
CA THR A 68 -3.96 -19.78 -15.87
C THR A 68 -5.35 -19.24 -15.47
N ASP A 69 -5.44 -18.38 -14.45
CA ASP A 69 -6.70 -17.76 -14.04
C ASP A 69 -7.19 -16.75 -15.09
N TYR A 70 -6.33 -16.36 -16.03
CA TYR A 70 -6.62 -15.43 -17.13
C TYR A 70 -6.54 -16.07 -18.51
N ALA A 71 -6.67 -17.41 -18.59
CA ALA A 71 -6.53 -18.16 -19.83
C ALA A 71 -7.43 -17.64 -20.97
N GLU A 72 -8.64 -17.19 -20.68
CA GLU A 72 -9.55 -16.59 -21.66
C GLU A 72 -8.97 -15.28 -22.26
N LYS A 73 -8.33 -14.43 -21.43
CA LYS A 73 -7.67 -13.21 -21.92
C LYS A 73 -6.46 -13.52 -22.79
N PHE A 74 -5.65 -14.52 -22.44
CA PHE A 74 -4.55 -14.98 -23.27
C PHE A 74 -5.07 -15.43 -24.64
N HIS A 75 -6.13 -16.24 -24.67
CA HIS A 75 -6.73 -16.68 -25.93
C HIS A 75 -7.31 -15.50 -26.71
N THR A 76 -8.00 -14.58 -26.08
CA THR A 76 -8.67 -13.44 -26.74
C THR A 76 -7.66 -12.46 -27.36
N TYR A 77 -6.59 -12.12 -26.62
CA TYR A 77 -5.67 -11.05 -27.02
C TYR A 77 -4.38 -11.52 -27.67
N LEU A 78 -3.96 -12.77 -27.45
CA LEU A 78 -2.78 -13.35 -28.07
C LEU A 78 -3.12 -14.49 -29.05
N GLY A 79 -4.36 -14.98 -29.05
CA GLY A 79 -4.75 -16.14 -29.83
C GLY A 79 -4.11 -17.45 -29.36
N MET A 80 -3.57 -17.50 -28.15
CA MET A 80 -2.78 -18.58 -27.58
C MET A 80 -3.28 -18.99 -26.20
N THR A 81 -3.08 -20.25 -25.86
CA THR A 81 -3.16 -20.69 -24.46
C THR A 81 -1.98 -20.15 -23.64
N VAL A 82 -2.06 -20.17 -22.31
CA VAL A 82 -0.95 -19.79 -21.44
C VAL A 82 0.30 -20.61 -21.75
N ASP A 83 0.16 -21.93 -21.97
CA ASP A 83 1.29 -22.82 -22.26
C ASP A 83 1.95 -22.51 -23.59
N GLU A 84 1.17 -22.23 -24.64
CA GLU A 84 1.69 -21.82 -25.94
C GLU A 84 2.39 -20.46 -25.84
N THR A 85 1.81 -19.51 -25.08
CA THR A 85 2.43 -18.20 -24.84
C THR A 85 3.79 -18.34 -24.17
N LEU A 86 3.90 -19.15 -23.11
CA LEU A 86 5.16 -19.37 -22.40
C LEU A 86 6.19 -20.12 -23.24
N ALA A 87 5.75 -21.10 -24.04
CA ALA A 87 6.64 -21.77 -24.99
C ALA A 87 7.16 -20.80 -26.07
N ALA A 88 6.32 -19.88 -26.53
CA ALA A 88 6.66 -18.88 -27.53
C ALA A 88 7.64 -17.79 -27.03
N LEU A 89 7.79 -17.61 -25.72
CA LEU A 89 8.86 -16.76 -25.15
C LEU A 89 10.26 -17.28 -25.48
N SER A 90 10.43 -18.59 -25.55
CA SER A 90 11.75 -19.21 -25.80
C SER A 90 12.28 -18.98 -27.21
N ASN A 91 11.41 -18.77 -28.18
CA ASN A 91 11.75 -18.50 -29.59
C ASN A 91 11.57 -17.03 -29.99
N GLY A 92 11.11 -16.18 -29.06
CA GLY A 92 10.93 -14.74 -29.26
C GLY A 92 9.71 -14.33 -30.06
N SER A 93 8.81 -15.26 -30.43
CA SER A 93 7.54 -14.91 -31.10
C SER A 93 6.51 -14.29 -30.14
N VAL A 94 6.67 -14.52 -28.84
CA VAL A 94 6.06 -13.73 -27.76
C VAL A 94 7.19 -13.12 -26.95
N VAL A 95 6.96 -11.90 -26.47
CA VAL A 95 7.86 -11.19 -25.57
C VAL A 95 7.17 -10.95 -24.22
N PHE A 96 7.96 -10.85 -23.16
CA PHE A 96 7.53 -10.44 -21.83
C PHE A 96 8.40 -9.28 -21.37
N TYR A 97 7.79 -8.10 -21.19
CA TYR A 97 8.51 -6.88 -20.84
C TYR A 97 7.75 -6.03 -19.81
N PRO A 98 8.46 -5.18 -19.05
CA PRO A 98 7.85 -4.12 -18.28
C PRO A 98 7.28 -3.05 -19.23
N ILE A 99 6.26 -2.35 -18.72
CA ILE A 99 5.57 -1.29 -19.46
C ILE A 99 5.75 0.01 -18.69
N ASN A 100 6.20 1.05 -19.39
CA ASN A 100 6.30 2.38 -18.86
C ASN A 100 5.04 3.18 -19.23
N ILE A 101 4.10 3.27 -18.29
CA ILE A 101 2.81 3.96 -18.49
C ILE A 101 2.99 5.46 -18.72
N SER A 102 3.92 6.11 -17.99
CA SER A 102 4.14 7.56 -18.15
C SER A 102 4.70 7.95 -19.52
N LYS A 103 5.44 7.04 -20.15
CA LYS A 103 5.97 7.21 -21.51
C LYS A 103 5.13 6.50 -22.58
N ASN A 104 4.10 5.79 -22.18
CA ASN A 104 3.22 5.02 -23.04
C ASN A 104 3.99 4.06 -23.98
N CYS A 105 4.92 3.29 -23.44
CA CYS A 105 5.77 2.39 -24.22
C CYS A 105 6.11 1.09 -23.48
N TRP A 106 6.43 0.06 -24.26
CA TRP A 106 7.12 -1.14 -23.79
C TRP A 106 8.56 -0.79 -23.43
N ASN A 107 9.07 -1.28 -22.30
CA ASN A 107 10.43 -1.00 -21.86
C ASN A 107 11.34 -2.21 -22.07
N ARG A 108 11.66 -2.54 -23.32
CA ARG A 108 12.48 -3.70 -23.65
C ARG A 108 13.98 -3.51 -23.39
N THR A 109 14.41 -2.27 -23.16
CA THR A 109 15.80 -1.92 -22.82
C THR A 109 16.03 -1.86 -21.29
N ALA A 110 15.02 -2.21 -20.49
CA ALA A 110 15.09 -2.17 -19.03
C ALA A 110 16.15 -3.15 -18.48
N PRO A 111 16.91 -2.75 -17.46
CA PRO A 111 17.81 -3.67 -16.75
C PRO A 111 16.99 -4.77 -16.08
N THR A 112 17.41 -6.03 -16.26
CA THR A 112 16.69 -7.20 -15.76
C THR A 112 17.19 -7.64 -14.39
N LYS A 113 16.27 -8.19 -13.56
CA LYS A 113 16.60 -8.94 -12.33
C LYS A 113 17.11 -10.36 -12.65
N GLY A 114 16.78 -10.85 -13.83
CA GLY A 114 17.06 -12.18 -14.36
C GLY A 114 16.38 -12.27 -15.72
N THR A 115 16.15 -13.46 -16.23
CA THR A 115 15.63 -13.65 -17.59
C THR A 115 14.25 -13.00 -17.80
N ASN A 116 13.38 -13.11 -16.79
CA ASN A 116 11.98 -12.64 -16.87
C ASN A 116 11.58 -11.89 -15.59
N GLY A 117 12.39 -10.93 -15.16
CA GLY A 117 12.10 -10.18 -13.95
C GLY A 117 12.77 -8.81 -13.91
N TRP A 118 12.22 -7.90 -13.11
CA TRP A 118 12.67 -6.51 -12.98
C TRP A 118 12.50 -6.00 -11.55
N TYR A 119 13.37 -5.05 -11.18
CA TYR A 119 13.22 -4.23 -9.98
C TYR A 119 12.53 -2.92 -10.31
N TYR A 120 11.81 -2.38 -9.32
CA TYR A 120 11.07 -1.14 -9.41
C TYR A 120 11.40 -0.21 -8.26
N ASN A 121 11.54 1.08 -8.57
CA ASN A 121 11.75 2.14 -7.59
C ASN A 121 10.40 2.68 -7.06
N THR A 122 10.45 3.65 -6.13
CA THR A 122 9.27 4.28 -5.50
C THR A 122 8.29 4.92 -6.48
N ALA A 123 8.75 5.30 -7.67
CA ALA A 123 7.91 5.90 -8.72
C ALA A 123 7.29 4.84 -9.66
N GLY A 124 7.50 3.53 -9.41
CA GLY A 124 7.04 2.45 -10.29
C GLY A 124 7.85 2.34 -11.59
N GLY A 125 9.02 2.98 -11.66
CA GLY A 125 9.95 2.87 -12.79
C GLY A 125 10.89 1.69 -12.59
N VAL A 126 11.23 1.00 -13.70
CA VAL A 126 12.25 -0.06 -13.67
C VAL A 126 13.61 0.53 -13.33
N CYS A 127 14.35 -0.15 -12.46
CA CYS A 127 15.66 0.27 -11.97
C CYS A 127 16.58 -0.94 -11.75
N ASP A 128 17.81 -0.68 -11.28
CA ASP A 128 18.72 -1.71 -10.81
C ASP A 128 18.35 -2.24 -9.41
N ALA A 129 19.03 -3.30 -8.97
CA ALA A 129 18.79 -3.90 -7.66
C ALA A 129 19.08 -2.95 -6.48
N ALA A 130 20.04 -2.02 -6.64
CA ALA A 130 20.45 -1.11 -5.56
C ALA A 130 19.41 -0.03 -5.28
N SER A 131 18.61 0.32 -6.29
CA SER A 131 17.54 1.33 -6.22
C SER A 131 16.15 0.72 -6.08
N GLY A 132 16.05 -0.61 -6.13
CA GLY A 132 14.79 -1.33 -6.10
C GLY A 132 14.17 -1.40 -4.72
N ILE A 133 12.87 -1.19 -4.65
CA ILE A 133 12.04 -1.39 -3.46
C ILE A 133 10.96 -2.46 -3.67
N ALA A 134 10.75 -2.87 -4.91
CA ALA A 134 9.88 -3.97 -5.29
C ALA A 134 10.49 -4.72 -6.47
N SER A 135 10.02 -5.94 -6.71
CA SER A 135 10.37 -6.70 -7.91
C SER A 135 9.20 -7.55 -8.38
N ILE A 136 9.16 -7.79 -9.68
CA ILE A 136 8.27 -8.77 -10.29
C ILE A 136 9.06 -9.73 -11.15
N GLU A 137 8.65 -10.99 -11.17
CA GLU A 137 9.24 -12.00 -12.03
C GLU A 137 8.19 -13.02 -12.47
N LEU A 138 8.39 -13.60 -13.64
CA LEU A 138 7.66 -14.77 -14.11
C LEU A 138 8.44 -16.01 -13.69
N ASP A 139 7.84 -16.82 -12.85
CA ASP A 139 8.46 -18.05 -12.34
C ASP A 139 8.22 -19.28 -13.24
N ALA A 140 8.84 -20.38 -12.86
CA ALA A 140 8.72 -21.66 -13.58
C ALA A 140 7.33 -22.32 -13.42
N THR A 141 6.52 -21.86 -12.47
CA THR A 141 5.18 -22.40 -12.18
C THR A 141 4.06 -21.66 -12.91
N LYS A 142 4.41 -20.74 -13.83
CA LYS A 142 3.50 -19.91 -14.61
C LYS A 142 2.78 -18.86 -13.75
N GLU A 143 3.50 -18.33 -12.79
CA GLU A 143 2.99 -17.28 -11.89
C GLU A 143 3.82 -16.00 -12.03
N LEU A 144 3.14 -14.85 -12.00
CA LEU A 144 3.81 -13.59 -11.75
C LEU A 144 3.99 -13.42 -10.25
N VAL A 145 5.23 -13.38 -9.82
CA VAL A 145 5.59 -13.23 -8.40
C VAL A 145 6.01 -11.80 -8.14
N LEU A 146 5.21 -11.09 -7.36
CA LEU A 146 5.43 -9.71 -6.94
C LEU A 146 5.96 -9.68 -5.51
N ASN A 147 7.11 -9.04 -5.31
CA ASN A 147 7.72 -8.85 -4.00
C ASN A 147 7.89 -7.37 -3.72
N VAL A 148 7.70 -6.98 -2.46
CA VAL A 148 8.18 -5.72 -1.88
C VAL A 148 9.40 -6.05 -1.02
N LEU A 149 10.43 -5.21 -1.10
CA LEU A 149 11.70 -5.42 -0.40
C LEU A 149 11.70 -4.67 0.94
N GLU A 150 12.53 -5.09 1.87
CA GLU A 150 12.70 -4.46 3.20
C GLU A 150 13.15 -2.98 3.14
N THR A 151 13.66 -2.56 1.98
CA THR A 151 14.02 -1.15 1.72
C THR A 151 12.82 -0.25 1.44
N ALA A 152 11.63 -0.82 1.26
CA ALA A 152 10.41 -0.04 1.05
C ALA A 152 9.96 0.64 2.34
N SER A 153 9.35 1.81 2.20
CA SER A 153 8.81 2.58 3.34
C SER A 153 7.29 2.45 3.39
N VAL A 154 6.75 2.46 4.61
CA VAL A 154 5.30 2.58 4.84
C VAL A 154 4.75 3.81 4.13
N GLY A 155 3.56 3.66 3.55
CA GLY A 155 2.91 4.72 2.76
C GLY A 155 3.39 4.78 1.30
N THR A 156 4.33 3.93 0.88
CA THR A 156 4.71 3.82 -0.53
C THR A 156 3.51 3.33 -1.35
N ILE A 157 3.20 4.06 -2.40
CA ILE A 157 2.19 3.70 -3.41
C ILE A 157 2.87 3.72 -4.76
N MET A 158 2.79 2.63 -5.51
CA MET A 158 3.35 2.54 -6.86
C MET A 158 2.50 1.64 -7.76
N SER A 159 2.59 1.86 -9.07
CA SER A 159 1.97 0.98 -10.06
C SER A 159 3.06 0.25 -10.85
N ILE A 160 3.03 -1.08 -10.83
CA ILE A 160 3.94 -1.96 -11.56
C ILE A 160 3.19 -2.55 -12.75
N ASN A 161 3.77 -2.42 -13.93
CA ASN A 161 3.15 -2.90 -15.15
C ASN A 161 4.10 -3.78 -15.95
N VAL A 162 3.64 -4.99 -16.29
CA VAL A 162 4.31 -5.94 -17.16
C VAL A 162 3.32 -6.52 -18.17
N GLY A 163 3.80 -7.06 -19.26
CA GLY A 163 2.90 -7.65 -20.25
C GLY A 163 3.55 -8.66 -21.16
N PHE A 164 2.71 -9.52 -21.73
CA PHE A 164 3.05 -10.42 -22.83
C PHE A 164 2.51 -9.85 -24.11
N ALA A 165 3.29 -9.88 -25.20
CA ALA A 165 2.86 -9.42 -26.50
C ALA A 165 3.37 -10.32 -27.62
N ILE A 166 2.60 -10.41 -28.70
CA ILE A 166 3.04 -11.00 -29.95
C ILE A 166 4.13 -10.12 -30.56
N ASN A 167 5.28 -10.72 -30.86
CA ASN A 167 6.36 -10.04 -31.53
C ASN A 167 6.24 -10.29 -33.05
N ASN A 168 5.62 -9.36 -33.77
CA ASN A 168 5.49 -9.43 -35.22
C ASN A 168 6.63 -8.71 -35.97
N GLY A 169 7.67 -8.26 -35.23
CA GLY A 169 8.84 -7.56 -35.77
C GLY A 169 8.64 -6.05 -35.99
N ALA A 170 7.42 -5.53 -35.86
CA ALA A 170 7.11 -4.11 -36.05
C ALA A 170 6.45 -3.45 -34.85
N ASP A 171 5.59 -4.16 -34.13
CA ASP A 171 4.87 -3.65 -32.97
C ASP A 171 4.57 -4.77 -31.96
N PHE A 172 3.98 -4.38 -30.84
CA PHE A 172 3.49 -5.26 -29.78
C PHE A 172 2.01 -4.96 -29.51
N ASP A 173 1.23 -4.84 -30.57
CA ASP A 173 -0.17 -4.38 -30.53
C ASP A 173 -1.15 -5.42 -29.99
N ASP A 174 -0.82 -6.70 -30.16
CA ASP A 174 -1.58 -7.83 -29.61
C ASP A 174 -0.93 -8.26 -28.32
N TYR A 175 -1.55 -7.88 -27.18
CA TYR A 175 -0.94 -8.05 -25.86
C TYR A 175 -1.95 -8.29 -24.73
N ILE A 176 -1.46 -8.83 -23.63
CA ILE A 176 -2.10 -8.80 -22.33
C ILE A 176 -1.18 -8.09 -21.33
N ARG A 177 -1.72 -7.14 -20.55
CA ARG A 177 -1.01 -6.37 -19.55
C ARG A 177 -1.48 -6.70 -18.15
N PHE A 178 -0.57 -6.90 -17.23
CA PHE A 178 -0.80 -7.02 -15.80
C PHE A 178 -0.37 -5.72 -15.12
N SER A 179 -1.29 -5.10 -14.41
CA SER A 179 -1.11 -3.86 -13.66
C SER A 179 -1.32 -4.15 -12.18
N PHE A 180 -0.32 -3.87 -11.37
CA PHE A 180 -0.36 -4.04 -9.91
C PHE A 180 -0.33 -2.68 -9.24
N ASP A 181 -1.39 -2.35 -8.52
CA ASP A 181 -1.44 -1.18 -7.64
C ASP A 181 -0.91 -1.61 -6.27
N VAL A 182 0.35 -1.30 -6.01
CA VAL A 182 1.08 -1.71 -4.82
C VAL A 182 0.98 -0.65 -3.75
N THR A 183 0.61 -1.05 -2.54
CA THR A 183 0.62 -0.18 -1.34
C THR A 183 1.38 -0.88 -0.22
N VAL A 184 2.33 -0.18 0.40
CA VAL A 184 3.03 -0.65 1.61
C VAL A 184 2.33 -0.05 2.82
N THR A 185 1.77 -0.91 3.67
CA THR A 185 0.97 -0.52 4.83
C THR A 185 1.70 -0.84 6.14
N ASP A 186 1.28 -0.18 7.20
CA ASP A 186 1.69 -0.52 8.56
C ASP A 186 0.46 -1.04 9.33
N PRO A 187 0.27 -2.36 9.40
CA PRO A 187 -0.88 -2.93 10.08
C PRO A 187 -0.84 -2.70 11.59
N SER A 188 0.34 -2.35 12.16
CA SER A 188 0.44 -2.06 13.58
C SER A 188 -0.28 -0.76 13.96
N LYS A 189 -0.58 0.15 12.99
CA LYS A 189 -1.25 1.44 13.22
C LYS A 189 -2.73 1.39 12.91
N ILE A 190 -3.53 1.50 13.97
CA ILE A 190 -5.00 1.51 13.92
C ILE A 190 -5.48 2.94 14.18
N VAL A 191 -6.08 3.58 13.17
CA VAL A 191 -6.59 4.95 13.26
C VAL A 191 -8.11 4.94 13.34
N ILE A 192 -8.65 5.53 14.40
CA ILE A 192 -10.08 5.50 14.72
C ILE A 192 -10.58 6.94 14.92
N SER A 193 -11.78 7.22 14.44
CA SER A 193 -12.51 8.44 14.77
C SER A 193 -13.88 8.08 15.33
N GLY A 194 -14.28 8.73 16.43
CA GLY A 194 -15.54 8.45 17.08
C GLY A 194 -16.14 9.69 17.75
N THR A 195 -17.36 9.53 18.23
CA THR A 195 -18.06 10.54 19.01
C THR A 195 -18.26 10.02 20.44
N LEU A 196 -17.84 10.80 21.42
CA LEU A 196 -18.08 10.50 22.83
C LEU A 196 -19.46 11.02 23.18
N ALA A 197 -20.38 10.13 23.50
CA ALA A 197 -21.76 10.46 23.84
C ALA A 197 -21.84 11.48 24.98
N ALA A 198 -22.94 12.23 25.03
CA ALA A 198 -23.22 13.17 26.13
C ALA A 198 -23.38 12.43 27.47
N GLY A 199 -22.92 13.03 28.53
CA GLY A 199 -22.99 12.52 29.89
C GLY A 199 -21.62 12.19 30.49
N ASP A 200 -21.56 12.23 31.82
CA ASP A 200 -20.34 11.96 32.56
C ASP A 200 -19.92 10.49 32.38
N TYR A 201 -18.65 10.28 32.14
CA TYR A 201 -18.05 8.97 31.86
C TYR A 201 -18.59 8.25 30.62
N ALA A 202 -19.37 8.91 29.78
CA ALA A 202 -19.83 8.36 28.51
C ALA A 202 -18.70 8.32 27.48
N GLY A 203 -18.82 7.42 26.49
CA GLY A 203 -17.80 7.24 25.48
C GLY A 203 -18.17 6.14 24.49
N PHE A 204 -17.16 5.50 23.91
CA PHE A 204 -17.34 4.38 23.01
C PHE A 204 -16.27 3.29 23.23
N SER A 205 -16.63 2.06 22.88
CA SER A 205 -15.71 0.91 22.92
C SER A 205 -15.11 0.63 21.55
N ILE A 206 -13.85 0.24 21.55
CA ILE A 206 -13.11 -0.27 20.42
C ILE A 206 -12.91 -1.76 20.64
N ASN A 207 -13.64 -2.60 19.90
CA ASN A 207 -13.57 -4.05 20.05
C ASN A 207 -12.31 -4.57 19.36
N PHE A 208 -11.52 -5.37 20.04
CA PHE A 208 -10.28 -5.94 19.48
C PHE A 208 -10.55 -6.89 18.32
N ALA A 209 -11.69 -7.57 18.32
CA ALA A 209 -12.08 -8.48 17.24
C ALA A 209 -12.22 -7.77 15.87
N ASP A 210 -12.56 -6.47 15.87
CA ASP A 210 -12.67 -5.68 14.64
C ASP A 210 -11.28 -5.38 14.01
N TYR A 211 -10.20 -5.65 14.74
CA TYR A 211 -8.80 -5.40 14.35
C TYR A 211 -7.93 -6.67 14.42
N ALA A 212 -8.53 -7.85 14.27
CA ALA A 212 -7.81 -9.13 14.30
C ALA A 212 -6.67 -9.18 13.28
N ASP A 213 -6.91 -8.68 12.07
CA ASP A 213 -5.93 -8.63 10.98
C ASP A 213 -4.70 -7.74 11.28
N ALA A 214 -4.79 -6.86 12.27
CA ALA A 214 -3.68 -6.06 12.77
C ALA A 214 -3.05 -6.71 14.02
N ILE A 215 -3.86 -7.09 15.00
CA ILE A 215 -3.42 -7.60 16.29
C ILE A 215 -2.67 -8.92 16.15
N GLU A 216 -3.26 -9.89 15.46
CA GLU A 216 -2.69 -11.24 15.36
C GLU A 216 -1.30 -11.27 14.72
N PRO A 217 -1.07 -10.67 13.54
CA PRO A 217 0.26 -10.67 12.93
C PRO A 217 1.28 -9.80 13.66
N CYS A 218 0.86 -8.69 14.29
CA CYS A 218 1.77 -7.74 14.93
C CYS A 218 2.16 -8.17 16.35
N ILE A 219 1.22 -8.73 17.11
CA ILE A 219 1.45 -9.23 18.47
C ILE A 219 1.87 -10.71 18.46
N GLY A 220 1.37 -11.50 17.47
CA GLY A 220 1.62 -12.93 17.38
C GLY A 220 0.81 -13.76 18.39
N LEU A 221 -0.33 -13.25 18.83
CA LEU A 221 -1.32 -13.93 19.65
C LEU A 221 -2.67 -13.86 18.95
N SER A 222 -3.55 -14.84 19.15
CA SER A 222 -4.95 -14.70 18.75
C SER A 222 -5.60 -13.54 19.50
N VAL A 223 -6.67 -12.95 18.94
CA VAL A 223 -7.41 -11.86 19.62
C VAL A 223 -7.93 -12.29 20.99
N ASP A 224 -8.37 -13.54 21.13
CA ASP A 224 -8.84 -14.08 22.40
C ASP A 224 -7.72 -14.14 23.46
N GLU A 225 -6.52 -14.59 23.07
CA GLU A 225 -5.38 -14.63 24.00
C GLU A 225 -4.89 -13.21 24.30
N PHE A 226 -4.79 -12.34 23.29
CA PHE A 226 -4.49 -10.92 23.47
C PHE A 226 -5.45 -10.27 24.48
N SER A 227 -6.75 -10.48 24.34
CA SER A 227 -7.79 -9.93 25.23
C SER A 227 -7.62 -10.40 26.69
N LYS A 228 -7.28 -11.67 26.89
CA LYS A 228 -6.98 -12.22 28.22
C LYS A 228 -5.74 -11.61 28.84
N GLN A 229 -4.67 -11.46 28.05
CA GLN A 229 -3.41 -10.86 28.52
C GLN A 229 -3.61 -9.39 28.87
N VAL A 230 -4.33 -8.63 28.04
CA VAL A 230 -4.68 -7.23 28.30
C VAL A 230 -5.49 -7.09 29.59
N LYS A 231 -6.51 -7.93 29.82
CA LYS A 231 -7.31 -7.92 31.05
C LYS A 231 -6.46 -8.15 32.27
N ASN A 232 -5.46 -9.01 32.21
CA ASN A 232 -4.63 -9.37 33.37
C ASN A 232 -3.45 -8.41 33.61
N SER A 233 -3.13 -7.54 32.65
CA SER A 233 -1.93 -6.68 32.69
C SER A 233 -1.98 -5.51 33.70
N GLY A 234 -2.94 -5.40 34.53
CA GLY A 234 -3.03 -4.31 35.53
C GLY A 234 -4.35 -4.29 36.27
N ASP A 235 -5.24 -5.21 35.97
CA ASP A 235 -6.53 -5.31 36.63
C ASP A 235 -6.43 -6.20 37.86
N ALA A 236 -6.68 -5.64 39.06
CA ALA A 236 -6.79 -6.40 40.30
C ALA A 236 -7.89 -7.47 40.28
N ARG A 237 -8.81 -7.43 39.28
CA ARG A 237 -9.86 -8.43 39.06
C ARG A 237 -9.44 -9.50 38.05
N GLY A 238 -8.22 -9.41 37.51
CA GLY A 238 -7.67 -10.39 36.57
C GLY A 238 -7.45 -11.76 37.21
N ASP A 239 -7.21 -12.76 36.39
CA ASP A 239 -6.85 -14.10 36.84
C ASP A 239 -5.37 -14.10 37.30
N SER A 240 -5.17 -14.20 38.61
CA SER A 240 -3.83 -14.18 39.22
C SER A 240 -2.95 -15.37 38.83
N SER A 241 -3.48 -16.39 38.15
CA SER A 241 -2.71 -17.49 37.61
C SER A 241 -2.03 -17.13 36.28
N ILE A 242 -2.44 -16.04 35.63
CA ILE A 242 -1.90 -15.58 34.37
C ILE A 242 -0.86 -14.50 34.64
N THR A 243 0.38 -14.73 34.20
CA THR A 243 1.41 -13.69 34.19
C THR A 243 1.18 -12.79 32.97
N PRO A 244 0.97 -11.48 33.14
CA PRO A 244 0.80 -10.57 32.00
C PRO A 244 2.02 -10.56 31.09
N THR A 245 1.78 -10.64 29.80
CA THR A 245 2.83 -10.53 28.76
C THR A 245 2.68 -9.29 27.91
N ILE A 246 1.57 -8.56 28.04
CA ILE A 246 1.24 -7.33 27.31
C ILE A 246 1.09 -6.19 28.30
N ALA A 247 1.59 -5.01 27.94
CA ALA A 247 1.33 -3.76 28.63
C ALA A 247 0.74 -2.72 27.67
N MET A 248 0.03 -1.74 28.22
CA MET A 248 -0.40 -0.56 27.49
C MET A 248 0.49 0.62 27.86
N TYR A 249 0.97 1.36 26.85
CA TYR A 249 1.79 2.55 27.02
C TYR A 249 1.16 3.74 26.32
N PRO A 250 1.00 4.90 26.97
CA PRO A 250 0.67 6.13 26.28
C PRO A 250 1.80 6.53 25.32
N VAL A 251 1.45 7.16 24.20
CA VAL A 251 2.43 7.70 23.25
C VAL A 251 2.48 9.21 23.44
N LYS A 252 3.68 9.74 23.69
CA LYS A 252 3.93 11.16 23.88
C LYS A 252 3.85 11.93 22.56
N GLU A 253 3.83 13.26 22.62
CA GLU A 253 3.75 14.12 21.44
C GLU A 253 4.96 13.94 20.49
N ASP A 254 6.12 13.57 21.02
CA ASP A 254 7.33 13.27 20.24
C ASP A 254 7.34 11.87 19.61
N GLY A 255 6.28 11.07 19.81
CA GLY A 255 6.13 9.72 19.30
C GLY A 255 6.80 8.63 20.15
N THR A 256 7.44 8.97 21.27
CA THR A 256 8.00 7.98 22.20
C THR A 256 6.95 7.42 23.13
N TRP A 257 7.12 6.17 23.57
CA TRP A 257 6.21 5.55 24.53
C TRP A 257 6.51 6.01 25.95
N ASP A 258 5.46 6.21 26.75
CA ASP A 258 5.62 6.48 28.16
C ASP A 258 5.60 5.17 28.96
N GLU A 259 6.79 4.60 29.14
CA GLU A 259 7.00 3.36 29.89
C GLU A 259 7.10 3.58 31.40
N THR A 260 7.01 4.82 31.85
CA THR A 260 7.26 5.20 33.27
C THR A 260 5.99 5.54 34.02
N SER A 261 4.93 5.91 33.33
CA SER A 261 3.65 6.21 34.01
C SER A 261 2.96 4.94 34.48
N GLU A 262 2.60 4.92 35.77
CA GLU A 262 1.71 3.90 36.31
C GLU A 262 0.29 4.09 35.80
N TYR A 263 -0.49 3.01 35.75
CA TYR A 263 -1.90 3.09 35.35
C TYR A 263 -2.66 3.98 36.35
N THR A 264 -3.39 4.96 35.83
CA THR A 264 -4.11 5.95 36.61
C THR A 264 -5.63 5.77 36.58
N ALA A 265 -6.15 4.95 35.66
CA ALA A 265 -7.54 4.52 35.62
C ALA A 265 -7.74 3.17 36.33
N ASN A 266 -8.99 2.71 36.47
CA ASN A 266 -9.32 1.43 37.05
C ASN A 266 -8.86 0.27 36.17
N GLY A 267 -7.79 -0.42 36.59
CA GLY A 267 -7.21 -1.50 35.80
C GLY A 267 -6.17 -0.99 34.82
N LEU A 268 -6.11 -1.59 33.59
CA LEU A 268 -5.18 -1.21 32.57
C LEU A 268 -5.69 0.03 31.82
N GLY A 269 -5.27 1.22 32.26
CA GLY A 269 -5.76 2.46 31.65
C GLY A 269 -5.16 3.73 32.25
N TYR A 270 -5.50 4.85 31.61
CA TYR A 270 -4.96 6.16 31.95
C TYR A 270 -6.01 7.25 31.87
N TRP A 271 -5.92 8.20 32.79
CA TRP A 271 -6.57 9.49 32.71
C TRP A 271 -5.69 10.48 31.95
N PHE A 272 -6.30 11.37 31.19
CA PHE A 272 -5.58 12.35 30.36
C PHE A 272 -6.12 13.76 30.54
N ASP A 273 -5.21 14.73 30.51
CA ASP A 273 -5.54 16.15 30.44
C ASP A 273 -5.97 16.59 29.02
N GLY A 274 -6.30 17.88 28.84
CA GLY A 274 -6.69 18.43 27.53
C GLY A 274 -5.57 18.50 26.49
N LYS A 275 -4.32 18.17 26.87
CA LYS A 275 -3.16 18.07 25.97
C LYS A 275 -2.73 16.64 25.73
N SER A 276 -3.52 15.68 26.19
CA SER A 276 -3.25 14.25 26.10
C SER A 276 -2.04 13.78 26.90
N ASN A 277 -1.65 14.51 27.94
CA ASN A 277 -0.68 14.02 28.91
C ASN A 277 -1.38 13.15 29.95
N VAL A 278 -0.67 12.11 30.44
CA VAL A 278 -1.17 11.30 31.54
C VAL A 278 -1.40 12.17 32.78
N SER A 279 -2.55 11.97 33.40
CA SER A 279 -3.03 12.72 34.55
C SER A 279 -3.57 11.78 35.63
N SER A 280 -3.83 12.30 36.82
CA SER A 280 -4.54 11.59 37.88
C SER A 280 -6.03 11.91 37.85
N TYR A 281 -6.86 11.02 38.37
CA TYR A 281 -8.28 11.28 38.53
C TYR A 281 -8.55 12.60 39.27
N GLY A 282 -9.38 13.46 38.69
CA GLY A 282 -9.74 14.76 39.27
C GLY A 282 -8.85 15.92 38.86
N ASP A 283 -7.60 15.69 38.47
CA ASP A 283 -6.64 16.75 38.17
C ASP A 283 -6.61 17.10 36.69
N ASN A 284 -7.40 18.10 36.28
CA ASN A 284 -7.46 18.57 34.91
C ASN A 284 -7.84 17.50 33.85
N CYS A 285 -8.43 16.40 34.32
CA CYS A 285 -8.84 15.32 33.43
C CYS A 285 -9.88 15.79 32.40
N VAL A 286 -9.71 15.34 31.16
CA VAL A 286 -10.64 15.58 30.04
C VAL A 286 -11.23 14.25 29.55
N TYR A 287 -10.41 13.22 29.47
CA TYR A 287 -10.83 11.91 29.01
C TYR A 287 -9.99 10.80 29.66
N PHE A 288 -10.41 9.56 29.43
CA PHE A 288 -9.68 8.38 29.86
C PHE A 288 -9.76 7.27 28.82
N ILE A 289 -8.82 6.36 28.90
CA ILE A 289 -8.87 5.07 28.21
C ILE A 289 -8.77 3.98 29.28
N GLU A 290 -9.56 2.93 29.12
CA GLU A 290 -9.57 1.80 30.03
C GLU A 290 -9.76 0.50 29.26
N SER A 291 -8.84 -0.43 29.41
CA SER A 291 -8.92 -1.74 28.77
C SER A 291 -9.74 -2.71 29.58
N GLY A 292 -10.54 -3.50 28.89
CA GLY A 292 -11.28 -4.62 29.44
C GLY A 292 -11.06 -5.87 28.62
N GLU A 293 -11.82 -6.91 28.96
CA GLU A 293 -11.83 -8.12 28.13
C GLU A 293 -12.46 -7.83 26.76
N GLY A 294 -11.68 -8.04 25.69
CA GLY A 294 -12.15 -7.90 24.31
C GLY A 294 -12.24 -6.48 23.77
N SER A 295 -11.99 -5.44 24.56
CA SER A 295 -12.11 -4.05 24.10
C SER A 295 -11.30 -3.06 24.92
N VAL A 296 -11.09 -1.87 24.34
CA VAL A 296 -10.68 -0.67 25.08
C VAL A 296 -11.79 0.38 24.99
N PHE A 297 -12.11 0.98 26.11
CA PHE A 297 -13.10 2.04 26.23
C PHE A 297 -12.41 3.41 26.26
N VAL A 298 -12.92 4.33 25.44
CA VAL A 298 -12.50 5.74 25.44
C VAL A 298 -13.67 6.56 25.97
N GLY A 299 -13.49 7.15 27.15
CA GLY A 299 -14.54 7.86 27.85
C GLY A 299 -14.18 9.32 28.17
N ARG A 300 -15.19 10.17 28.27
CA ARG A 300 -15.03 11.56 28.70
C ARG A 300 -15.04 11.68 30.22
N TYR A 301 -14.36 12.68 30.74
CA TYR A 301 -14.47 13.05 32.16
C TYR A 301 -15.75 13.87 32.44
N VAL A 302 -16.01 14.16 33.73
CA VAL A 302 -17.21 14.90 34.15
C VAL A 302 -17.19 16.36 33.68
N ASN A 303 -18.35 16.89 33.31
CA ASN A 303 -18.55 18.31 32.99
C ASN A 303 -17.69 18.86 31.80
N ILE A 304 -17.24 18.00 30.91
CA ILE A 304 -16.50 18.44 29.73
C ILE A 304 -17.46 19.00 28.69
N ALA A 305 -17.13 20.16 28.11
CA ALA A 305 -17.99 20.86 27.17
C ALA A 305 -18.20 20.06 25.86
N SER A 306 -19.41 20.11 25.31
CA SER A 306 -19.70 19.63 23.96
C SER A 306 -18.80 20.33 22.93
N GLY A 307 -18.40 19.61 21.88
CA GLY A 307 -17.47 20.08 20.86
C GLY A 307 -15.98 20.00 21.27
N THR A 308 -15.67 19.61 22.50
CA THR A 308 -14.29 19.33 22.89
C THR A 308 -13.74 18.14 22.09
N THR A 309 -12.58 18.31 21.46
CA THR A 309 -11.89 17.24 20.74
C THR A 309 -10.79 16.64 21.56
N ILE A 310 -10.58 15.33 21.44
CA ILE A 310 -9.50 14.59 22.07
C ILE A 310 -8.69 13.81 21.04
N LYS A 311 -7.45 13.50 21.38
CA LYS A 311 -6.59 12.58 20.64
C LYS A 311 -5.93 11.63 21.62
N ALA A 312 -6.50 10.44 21.77
CA ALA A 312 -5.87 9.38 22.54
C ALA A 312 -4.88 8.64 21.65
N HIS A 313 -3.64 8.49 22.13
CA HIS A 313 -2.58 7.81 21.43
C HIS A 313 -1.88 6.84 22.38
N PHE A 314 -1.97 5.54 22.10
CA PHE A 314 -1.43 4.50 22.98
C PHE A 314 -1.07 3.24 22.18
N VAL A 315 -0.22 2.43 22.74
CA VAL A 315 0.19 1.13 22.19
C VAL A 315 -0.11 0.02 23.17
N TYR A 316 -0.41 -1.16 22.64
CA TYR A 316 -0.26 -2.41 23.36
C TYR A 316 0.97 -3.11 22.82
N ALA A 317 1.90 -3.46 23.69
CA ALA A 317 3.14 -4.14 23.29
C ALA A 317 3.44 -5.33 24.18
N MET A 318 4.15 -6.31 23.64
CA MET A 318 4.71 -7.39 24.45
C MET A 318 5.76 -6.81 25.41
N ILE A 319 5.67 -7.15 26.70
CA ILE A 319 6.55 -6.61 27.75
C ILE A 319 8.03 -6.96 27.49
N GLU A 320 8.30 -8.17 26.98
CA GLU A 320 9.66 -8.65 26.74
C GLU A 320 10.17 -8.35 25.33
N ASP A 321 9.29 -7.91 24.41
CA ASP A 321 9.64 -7.66 22.99
C ASP A 321 8.80 -6.51 22.42
N HIS A 322 9.27 -5.29 22.59
CA HIS A 322 8.61 -4.08 22.11
C HIS A 322 8.54 -3.94 20.59
N SER A 323 9.17 -4.81 19.81
CA SER A 323 8.97 -4.88 18.37
C SER A 323 7.60 -5.47 17.99
N ARG A 324 6.94 -6.15 18.92
CA ARG A 324 5.62 -6.77 18.79
C ARG A 324 4.58 -5.89 19.48
N TYR A 325 3.95 -5.01 18.69
CA TYR A 325 2.98 -4.03 19.22
C TYR A 325 1.88 -3.71 18.21
N VAL A 326 0.80 -3.14 18.73
CA VAL A 326 -0.23 -2.43 17.95
C VAL A 326 -0.45 -1.05 18.54
N GLU A 327 -0.57 -0.04 17.70
CA GLU A 327 -0.67 1.38 18.01
C GLU A 327 -2.08 1.88 17.68
N PHE A 328 -2.76 2.46 18.65
CA PHE A 328 -4.08 3.04 18.48
C PHE A 328 -3.99 4.56 18.50
N ILE A 329 -4.45 5.18 17.44
CA ILE A 329 -4.58 6.64 17.29
C ILE A 329 -6.06 6.95 17.22
N VAL A 330 -6.63 7.44 18.30
CA VAL A 330 -8.08 7.63 18.44
C VAL A 330 -8.39 9.12 18.53
N SER A 331 -9.13 9.63 17.54
CA SER A 331 -9.68 10.99 17.58
C SER A 331 -11.13 10.95 18.01
N GLY A 332 -11.52 11.79 18.97
CA GLY A 332 -12.87 11.86 19.47
C GLY A 332 -13.39 13.30 19.55
N THR A 333 -14.69 13.47 19.34
CA THR A 333 -15.39 14.72 19.60
C THR A 333 -16.51 14.47 20.60
N MET A 334 -16.62 15.31 21.64
CA MET A 334 -17.63 15.19 22.69
C MET A 334 -18.96 15.80 22.23
N GLU A 335 -20.06 15.08 22.41
CA GLU A 335 -21.43 15.58 22.21
C GLU A 335 -21.88 16.54 23.31
#